data_6958ca1ac735770c5188f2f5a8bafcc4
#
_entry.id   6958ca1ac735770c5188f2f5a8bafcc4
#
_cell.length_a   1.000
_cell.length_b   1.000
_cell.length_c   1.000
_cell.angle_alpha   90.00
_cell.angle_beta   90.00
_cell.angle_gamma   90.00
#
_symmetry.space_group_name_H-M   'P 1'
#
loop_
_entity.id
_entity.type
_entity.pdbx_description
1 polymer ?
#
loop_
_entity_poly.entity_id
_entity_poly.type
_entity_poly.pdbx_seq_one_letter_code
_entity_poly.pdbx_strand_id
1 'polypeptide(L)' 'MNAQTELKPYDEIRTAKNASKLTVESGRSIESVALDIQASDRLIYYWANGERSPNIKHLYALSQLFQVPIESILG' A
#
# COMPACT_ATOMS: atom_id res chain seq x y z
N MET A 1 -10.17 -9.77 -29.93
CA MET A 1 -9.69 -9.71 -29.40
C MET A 1 -9.10 -9.57 -29.08
N ASN A 2 -8.94 -9.56 -28.55
CA ASN A 2 -8.24 -9.44 -28.06
C ASN A 2 -7.79 -9.51 -27.30
N ALA A 3 -8.25 -10.11 -27.36
CA ALA A 3 -7.63 -10.37 -26.28
C ALA A 3 -6.37 -10.03 -26.16
N GLN A 4 -6.25 -9.60 -26.58
CA GLN A 4 -5.15 -9.24 -26.40
C GLN A 4 -4.74 -8.51 -25.33
N THR A 5 -5.52 -8.21 -24.54
CA THR A 5 -5.09 -7.50 -23.34
C THR A 5 -4.72 -8.50 -22.30
N GLU A 6 -3.50 -8.54 -21.93
CA GLU A 6 -3.07 -9.34 -20.81
C GLU A 6 -3.11 -8.48 -19.58
N LEU A 7 -4.06 -8.75 -18.73
CA LEU A 7 -4.16 -8.05 -17.48
C LEU A 7 -3.18 -8.67 -16.49
N LYS A 8 -2.38 -7.84 -15.89
CA LYS A 8 -1.51 -8.33 -14.81
C LYS A 8 -2.35 -8.72 -13.63
N PRO A 9 -2.11 -9.89 -13.05
CA PRO A 9 -2.81 -10.25 -11.82
C PRO A 9 -2.48 -9.28 -10.71
N TYR A 10 -3.49 -8.94 -9.93
CA TYR A 10 -3.29 -8.12 -8.75
C TYR A 10 -2.59 -8.95 -7.68
N ASP A 11 -1.45 -8.47 -7.21
CA ASP A 11 -0.67 -9.18 -6.21
C ASP A 11 -0.84 -8.49 -4.86
N GLU A 12 -1.69 -9.07 -4.02
CA GLU A 12 -2.01 -8.48 -2.73
C GLU A 12 -0.81 -8.44 -1.80
N ILE A 13 0.01 -9.47 -1.83
CA ILE A 13 1.18 -9.53 -0.97
C ILE A 13 2.19 -8.46 -1.37
N ARG A 14 2.41 -8.32 -2.66
CA ARG A 14 3.35 -7.34 -3.15
C ARG A 14 2.85 -5.93 -2.89
N THR A 15 1.55 -5.69 -3.06
CA THR A 15 0.95 -4.41 -2.74
C THR A 15 1.15 -4.07 -1.26
N ALA A 16 0.92 -5.03 -0.39
CA ALA A 16 1.10 -4.83 1.05
C ALA A 16 2.55 -4.45 1.36
N LYS A 17 3.50 -5.17 0.77
CA LYS A 17 4.90 -4.89 1.01
C LYS A 17 5.33 -3.54 0.44
N ASN A 18 4.78 -3.16 -0.70
CA ASN A 18 5.03 -1.84 -1.28
C ASN A 18 4.52 -0.73 -0.37
N ALA A 19 3.33 -0.91 0.21
CA ALA A 19 2.76 0.08 1.13
C ALA A 19 3.63 0.23 2.38
N SER A 20 4.10 -0.88 2.92
CA SER A 20 5.00 -0.87 4.07
C SER A 20 6.32 -0.20 3.71
N LYS A 21 6.86 -0.49 2.55
CA LYS A 21 8.12 0.08 2.09
C LYS A 21 8.03 1.59 1.98
N LEU A 22 6.93 2.11 1.44
CA LEU A 22 6.71 3.56 1.39
C LEU A 22 6.77 4.17 2.78
N THR A 23 6.14 3.51 3.75
CA THR A 23 6.14 4.00 5.12
C THR A 23 7.56 4.05 5.69
N VAL A 24 8.32 2.98 5.49
CA VAL A 24 9.70 2.91 6.00
C VAL A 24 10.58 3.95 5.32
N GLU A 25 10.47 4.06 4.01
CA GLU A 25 11.32 4.97 3.25
C GLU A 25 11.00 6.43 3.48
N SER A 26 9.81 6.72 3.99
CA SER A 26 9.42 8.10 4.28
C SER A 26 10.21 8.69 5.46
N GLY A 27 10.80 7.84 6.28
CA GLY A 27 11.48 8.30 7.49
C GLY A 27 10.54 8.64 8.63
N ARG A 28 9.22 8.51 8.42
CA ARG A 28 8.23 8.78 9.46
C ARG A 28 8.02 7.54 10.30
N SER A 29 7.55 7.75 11.53
CA SER A 29 7.22 6.61 12.38
C SER A 29 5.96 5.92 11.84
N ILE A 30 5.83 4.63 12.14
CA ILE A 30 4.65 3.87 11.74
C ILE A 30 3.40 4.47 12.37
N GLU A 31 3.51 4.87 13.64
CA GLU A 31 2.37 5.47 14.34
C GLU A 31 1.91 6.76 13.65
N SER A 32 2.84 7.57 13.20
CA SER A 32 2.54 8.82 12.52
C SER A 32 1.80 8.58 11.21
N VAL A 33 2.28 7.62 10.41
CA VAL A 33 1.64 7.29 9.15
C VAL A 33 0.26 6.68 9.39
N ALA A 34 0.16 5.77 10.36
CA ALA A 34 -1.10 5.13 10.68
C ALA A 34 -2.16 6.16 11.07
N LEU A 35 -1.77 7.14 11.87
CA LEU A 35 -2.70 8.20 12.26
C LEU A 35 -3.21 8.96 11.04
N ASP A 36 -2.30 9.32 10.15
CA ASP A 36 -2.65 10.13 8.99
C ASP A 36 -3.54 9.39 7.99
N ILE A 37 -3.37 8.08 7.86
CA ILE A 37 -4.19 7.30 6.93
C ILE A 37 -5.37 6.63 7.62
N GLN A 38 -5.59 6.92 8.90
CA GLN A 38 -6.68 6.37 9.70
C GLN A 38 -6.63 4.85 9.75
N ALA A 39 -5.44 4.34 10.02
CA ALA A 39 -5.21 2.91 10.20
C ALA A 39 -4.58 2.70 11.56
N SER A 40 -4.44 1.44 11.96
CA SER A 40 -3.70 1.10 13.15
C SER A 40 -2.25 0.80 12.78
N ASP A 41 -1.33 0.99 13.71
CA ASP A 41 0.05 0.61 13.48
C ASP A 41 0.18 -0.89 13.27
N ARG A 42 -0.66 -1.69 13.96
CA ARG A 42 -0.69 -3.13 13.77
C ARG A 42 -0.99 -3.49 12.31
N LEU A 43 -1.89 -2.76 11.67
CA LEU A 43 -2.23 -3.03 10.28
C LEU A 43 -1.02 -2.83 9.37
N ILE A 44 -0.23 -1.79 9.61
CA ILE A 44 0.98 -1.55 8.82
C ILE A 44 1.98 -2.68 9.02
N TYR A 45 2.09 -3.22 10.22
CA TYR A 45 2.95 -4.39 10.46
C TYR A 45 2.45 -5.61 9.68
N TYR A 46 1.12 -5.80 9.58
CA TYR A 46 0.57 -6.88 8.76
C TYR A 46 0.96 -6.71 7.29
N TRP A 47 0.97 -5.47 6.80
CA TRP A 47 1.40 -5.21 5.43
C TRP A 47 2.86 -5.61 5.24
N ALA A 48 3.71 -5.28 6.20
CA ALA A 48 5.13 -5.61 6.12
C ALA A 48 5.36 -7.13 6.02
N ASN A 49 4.52 -7.90 6.68
CA ASN A 49 4.62 -9.36 6.69
C ASN A 49 3.82 -10.02 5.58
N GLY A 50 3.08 -9.25 4.78
CA GLY A 50 2.25 -9.81 3.72
C GLY A 50 1.00 -10.51 4.23
N GLU A 51 0.61 -10.28 5.49
CA GLU A 51 -0.53 -10.96 6.10
C GLU A 51 -1.85 -10.30 5.75
N ARG A 52 -1.84 -9.01 5.46
CA ARG A 52 -3.01 -8.25 5.05
C ARG A 52 -2.59 -7.27 3.99
N SER A 53 -3.55 -6.89 3.15
CA SER A 53 -3.31 -5.94 2.08
C SER A 53 -4.08 -4.66 2.36
N PRO A 54 -3.56 -3.49 1.98
CA PRO A 54 -4.32 -2.25 2.13
C PRO A 54 -5.59 -2.30 1.29
N ASN A 55 -6.68 -1.77 1.84
CA ASN A 55 -7.90 -1.60 1.04
C ASN A 55 -7.79 -0.32 0.23
N ILE A 56 -8.79 -0.05 -0.61
CA ILE A 56 -8.74 1.11 -1.50
C ILE A 56 -8.67 2.41 -0.70
N LYS A 57 -9.32 2.48 0.45
CA LYS A 57 -9.28 3.68 1.29
C LYS A 57 -7.86 3.96 1.76
N HIS A 58 -7.16 2.93 2.20
CA HIS A 58 -5.78 3.09 2.65
C HIS A 58 -4.84 3.39 1.49
N LEU A 59 -5.07 2.76 0.33
CA LEU A 59 -4.26 3.04 -0.86
C LEU A 59 -4.40 4.50 -1.29
N TYR A 60 -5.63 4.99 -1.28
CA TYR A 60 -5.88 6.39 -1.65
C TYR A 60 -5.17 7.33 -0.66
N ALA A 61 -5.30 7.05 0.64
CA ALA A 61 -4.68 7.88 1.66
C ALA A 61 -3.16 7.88 1.54
N LEU A 62 -2.56 6.71 1.29
CA LEU A 62 -1.12 6.63 1.10
C LEU A 62 -0.69 7.41 -0.14
N SER A 63 -1.44 7.30 -1.23
CA SER A 63 -1.10 8.03 -2.44
C SER A 63 -1.13 9.55 -2.22
N GLN A 64 -2.09 10.03 -1.44
CA GLN A 64 -2.18 11.44 -1.12
C GLN A 64 -1.09 11.88 -0.15
N LEU A 65 -0.84 11.08 0.87
CA LEU A 65 0.14 11.42 1.89
C LEU A 65 1.55 11.51 1.31
N PHE A 66 1.92 10.54 0.48
CA PHE A 66 3.28 10.47 -0.06
C PHE A 66 3.36 11.01 -1.49
N GLN A 67 2.24 11.51 -2.03
CA GLN A 67 2.19 12.12 -3.36
C GLN A 67 2.75 11.20 -4.43
N VAL A 68 2.27 9.96 -4.41
CA VAL A 68 2.62 8.96 -5.41
C VAL A 68 1.31 8.44 -6.02
N PRO A 69 1.33 8.01 -7.29
CA PRO A 69 0.13 7.42 -7.86
C PRO A 69 -0.16 6.07 -7.22
N ILE A 70 -1.44 5.73 -7.13
CA ILE A 70 -1.84 4.44 -6.55
C ILE A 70 -1.18 3.30 -7.30
N GLU A 71 -1.05 3.43 -8.62
CA GLU A 71 -0.45 2.39 -9.45
C GLU A 71 0.95 2.03 -9.02
N SER A 72 1.68 2.96 -8.41
CA SER A 72 3.03 2.68 -7.95
C SER A 72 3.05 1.81 -6.69
N ILE A 73 1.92 1.72 -5.99
CA ILE A 73 1.81 0.90 -4.79
C ILE A 73 1.33 -0.50 -5.15
N LEU A 74 0.49 -0.61 -6.18
CA LEU A 74 -0.06 -1.90 -6.57
C LEU A 74 1.03 -2.83 -7.08
N GLY A 75 0.94 -4.07 -6.68
CA GLY A 75 1.92 -5.07 -7.07
C GLY A 75 1.60 -5.80 -8.34
#